data_27f20214f4604fff2be9cc448b3b4d17
#
_entry.id   27f20214f4604fff2be9cc448b3b4d17
#
_cell.length_a   1.000
_cell.length_b   1.000
_cell.length_c   1.000
_cell.angle_alpha   90.00
_cell.angle_beta   90.00
_cell.angle_gamma   90.00
#
_symmetry.space_group_name_H-M   'P 1'
#
loop_
_entity.id
_entity.type
_entity.pdbx_description
1 polymer ?
#
loop_
_entity_poly.entity_id
_entity_poly.type
_entity_poly.pdbx_seq_one_letter_code
_entity_poly.pdbx_strand_id
1 'polypeptide(L)'
;MLKFLLPVDGSDTSNEAVAEFIKLLDWYKEEPEIHLLNVQFPQRGNVALFIDKESINLYHQDEGMKGLQAARGLMDQAGIVCQFHITVGNPEEMIIRYAKEINCDQIVIGPRGLGVMKGLLLGSVASKVMQLSTIPVLLIK
;
A
#
# COMPACT_ATOMS: atom_id res chain seq x y z
N MET A 1 9.26 8.79 -17.16
CA MET A 1 8.77 9.22 -15.83
C MET A 1 8.80 8.03 -14.88
N LEU A 2 9.42 8.21 -13.73
CA LEU A 2 9.48 7.16 -12.70
C LEU A 2 8.10 6.94 -12.09
N LYS A 3 7.78 5.67 -11.82
CA LYS A 3 6.54 5.28 -11.14
C LYS A 3 6.86 4.56 -9.85
N PHE A 4 6.28 5.03 -8.76
CA PHE A 4 6.44 4.41 -7.44
C PHE A 4 5.10 3.89 -6.93
N LEU A 5 5.14 2.70 -6.35
CA LEU A 5 3.99 2.09 -5.71
C LEU A 5 4.21 2.06 -4.20
N LEU A 6 3.29 2.63 -3.46
CA LEU A 6 3.30 2.67 -2.00
C LEU A 6 2.10 1.88 -1.47
N PRO A 7 2.29 0.64 -1.04
CA PRO A 7 1.25 -0.07 -0.31
C PRO A 7 1.05 0.57 1.06
N VAL A 8 -0.18 0.88 1.41
CA VAL A 8 -0.54 1.49 2.70
C VAL A 8 -1.74 0.76 3.30
N ASP A 9 -1.65 0.45 4.58
CA ASP A 9 -2.69 -0.28 5.30
C ASP A 9 -3.39 0.55 6.37
N GLY A 10 -3.02 1.83 6.50
CA GLY A 10 -3.61 2.74 7.48
C GLY A 10 -2.96 2.67 8.86
N SER A 11 -1.99 1.77 9.09
CA SER A 11 -1.26 1.73 10.34
C SER A 11 -0.36 2.94 10.52
N ASP A 12 0.00 3.24 11.77
CA ASP A 12 0.91 4.34 12.08
C ASP A 12 2.26 4.15 11.38
N THR A 13 2.79 2.93 11.38
CA THR A 13 4.07 2.61 10.72
C THR A 13 3.98 2.85 9.20
N SER A 14 2.89 2.44 8.58
CA SER A 14 2.64 2.68 7.15
C SER A 14 2.58 4.18 6.86
N ASN A 15 1.85 4.94 7.67
CA ASN A 15 1.72 6.38 7.49
C ASN A 15 3.04 7.12 7.72
N GLU A 16 3.85 6.68 8.69
CA GLU A 16 5.20 7.21 8.91
C GLU A 16 6.10 6.96 7.70
N ALA A 17 6.01 5.78 7.08
CA ALA A 17 6.76 5.47 5.86
C ALA A 17 6.39 6.42 4.71
N VAL A 18 5.10 6.73 4.55
CA VAL A 18 4.65 7.70 3.55
C VAL A 18 5.23 9.09 3.84
N ALA A 19 5.19 9.54 5.09
CA ALA A 19 5.73 10.83 5.49
C ALA A 19 7.23 10.93 5.20
N GLU A 20 7.99 9.89 5.52
CA GLU A 20 9.43 9.85 5.23
C GLU A 20 9.72 9.79 3.73
N PHE A 21 8.92 9.03 2.98
CA PHE A 21 9.06 8.98 1.52
C PHE A 21 8.87 10.35 0.87
N ILE A 22 7.90 11.13 1.34
CA ILE A 22 7.66 12.48 0.82
C ILE A 22 8.93 13.34 0.95
N LYS A 23 9.67 13.20 2.04
CA LYS A 23 10.95 13.93 2.23
C LYS A 23 12.00 13.49 1.22
N LEU A 24 11.99 12.22 0.80
CA LEU A 24 12.96 11.72 -0.15
C LEU A 24 12.69 12.18 -1.59
N LEU A 25 11.51 12.67 -1.88
CA LEU A 25 11.13 13.09 -3.24
C LEU A 25 12.04 14.18 -3.79
N ASP A 26 12.60 15.01 -2.92
CA ASP A 26 13.54 16.07 -3.32
C ASP A 26 14.87 15.53 -3.86
N TRP A 27 15.15 14.25 -3.63
CA TRP A 27 16.37 13.60 -4.12
C TRP A 27 16.27 13.18 -5.59
N TYR A 28 15.08 13.14 -6.15
CA TYR A 28 14.87 12.72 -7.53
C TYR A 28 14.95 13.90 -8.49
N LYS A 29 15.50 13.66 -9.68
CA LYS A 29 15.66 14.70 -10.71
C LYS A 29 14.35 15.18 -11.29
N GLU A 30 13.37 14.32 -11.29
CA GLU A 30 12.04 14.62 -11.82
C GLU A 30 10.98 14.17 -10.82
N GLU A 31 9.82 14.78 -10.92
CA GLU A 31 8.68 14.43 -10.09
C GLU A 31 8.12 13.07 -10.53
N PRO A 32 8.10 12.06 -9.64
CA PRO A 32 7.61 10.74 -10.02
C PRO A 32 6.08 10.67 -10.00
N GLU A 33 5.55 9.71 -10.75
CA GLU A 33 4.16 9.32 -10.65
C GLU A 33 3.99 8.38 -9.44
N ILE A 34 3.09 8.73 -8.53
CA ILE A 34 2.92 8.01 -7.27
C ILE A 34 1.56 7.32 -7.25
N HIS A 35 1.58 6.04 -6.90
CA HIS A 35 0.39 5.22 -6.73
C HIS A 35 0.35 4.70 -5.30
N LEU A 36 -0.72 5.01 -4.59
CA LEU A 36 -1.02 4.43 -3.28
C LEU A 36 -1.91 3.20 -3.50
N LEU A 37 -1.60 2.12 -2.83
CA LEU A 37 -2.38 0.88 -2.94
C LEU A 37 -2.81 0.40 -1.56
N ASN A 38 -4.09 0.18 -1.38
CA ASN A 38 -4.63 -0.52 -0.22
C ASN A 38 -5.13 -1.90 -0.65
N VAL A 39 -4.67 -2.94 0.01
CA VAL A 39 -5.09 -4.31 -0.23
C VAL A 39 -5.98 -4.75 0.93
N GLN A 40 -7.22 -5.10 0.62
CA GLN A 40 -8.18 -5.64 1.57
C GLN A 40 -8.13 -7.15 1.56
N PHE A 41 -8.22 -7.77 2.74
CA PHE A 41 -8.36 -9.22 2.82
C PHE A 41 -9.75 -9.64 2.36
N PRO A 42 -9.86 -10.75 1.58
CA PRO A 42 -11.17 -11.26 1.19
C PRO A 42 -11.99 -11.68 2.41
N GLN A 43 -13.30 -11.50 2.33
CA GLN A 43 -14.21 -12.04 3.34
C GLN A 43 -14.16 -13.57 3.29
N ARG A 44 -14.00 -14.20 4.45
CA ARG A 44 -13.85 -15.66 4.58
C ARG A 44 -15.03 -16.27 5.35
N GLY A 45 -15.27 -17.55 5.11
CA GLY A 45 -16.23 -18.35 5.82
C GLY A 45 -17.69 -18.04 5.45
N ASN A 46 -18.59 -18.24 6.41
CA ASN A 46 -20.02 -18.13 6.19
C ASN A 46 -20.51 -16.71 5.88
N VAL A 47 -19.71 -15.71 6.19
CA VAL A 47 -20.06 -14.30 5.90
C VAL A 47 -20.29 -14.10 4.41
N ALA A 48 -19.41 -14.67 3.58
CA ALA A 48 -19.51 -14.54 2.12
C ALA A 48 -20.76 -15.23 1.53
N LEU A 49 -21.36 -16.17 2.25
CA LEU A 49 -22.59 -16.87 1.82
C LEU A 49 -23.85 -16.06 2.11
N PHE A 50 -23.81 -15.17 3.09
CA PHE A 50 -24.99 -14.44 3.56
C PHE A 50 -25.03 -12.98 3.12
N ILE A 51 -23.92 -12.47 2.59
CA ILE A 51 -23.81 -11.08 2.14
C ILE A 51 -23.63 -11.09 0.63
N ASP A 52 -24.39 -10.27 -0.10
CA ASP A 52 -24.26 -10.17 -1.54
C ASP A 52 -22.93 -9.50 -1.94
N LYS A 53 -22.54 -9.70 -3.21
CA LYS A 53 -21.28 -9.17 -3.75
C LYS A 53 -21.22 -7.65 -3.68
N GLU A 54 -22.33 -6.97 -3.92
CA GLU A 54 -22.39 -5.51 -3.92
C GLU A 54 -22.09 -4.96 -2.53
N SER A 55 -22.71 -5.54 -1.49
CA SER A 55 -22.46 -5.13 -0.10
C SER A 55 -21.03 -5.41 0.32
N ILE A 56 -20.44 -6.53 -0.09
CA ILE A 56 -19.04 -6.88 0.17
C ILE A 56 -18.11 -5.86 -0.52
N ASN A 57 -18.39 -5.52 -1.77
CA ASN A 57 -17.61 -4.55 -2.52
C ASN A 57 -17.65 -3.16 -1.87
N LEU A 58 -18.83 -2.72 -1.45
CA LEU A 58 -18.99 -1.45 -0.74
C LEU A 58 -18.20 -1.45 0.57
N TYR A 59 -18.25 -2.54 1.32
CA TYR A 59 -17.45 -2.70 2.54
C TYR A 59 -15.96 -2.53 2.28
N HIS A 60 -15.42 -3.22 1.27
CA HIS A 60 -14.01 -3.11 0.93
C HIS A 60 -13.63 -1.71 0.44
N GLN A 61 -14.49 -1.06 -0.33
CA GLN A 61 -14.24 0.32 -0.75
C GLN A 61 -14.19 1.27 0.45
N ASP A 62 -15.13 1.15 1.37
CA ASP A 62 -15.16 1.99 2.58
C ASP A 62 -13.92 1.75 3.46
N GLU A 63 -13.59 0.50 3.73
CA GLU A 63 -12.43 0.15 4.55
C GLU A 63 -11.12 0.54 3.85
N GLY A 64 -11.04 0.37 2.55
CA GLY A 64 -9.89 0.79 1.76
C GLY A 64 -9.68 2.30 1.79
N MET A 65 -10.73 3.08 1.68
CA MET A 65 -10.65 4.54 1.77
C MET A 65 -10.20 5.00 3.15
N LYS A 66 -10.65 4.33 4.21
CA LYS A 66 -10.17 4.60 5.58
C LYS A 66 -8.67 4.32 5.70
N GLY A 67 -8.21 3.19 5.14
CA GLY A 67 -6.80 2.84 5.16
C GLY A 67 -5.91 3.79 4.36
N LEU A 68 -6.45 4.44 3.35
CA LEU A 68 -5.74 5.39 2.50
C LEU A 68 -5.81 6.84 3.00
N GLN A 69 -6.72 7.14 3.93
CA GLN A 69 -7.05 8.52 4.29
C GLN A 69 -5.85 9.33 4.75
N ALA A 70 -5.08 8.82 5.69
CA ALA A 70 -3.92 9.53 6.23
C ALA A 70 -2.84 9.74 5.17
N ALA A 71 -2.54 8.72 4.37
CA ALA A 71 -1.53 8.81 3.31
C ALA A 71 -1.95 9.84 2.24
N ARG A 72 -3.19 9.83 1.83
CA ARG A 72 -3.73 10.81 0.88
C ARG A 72 -3.63 12.23 1.45
N GLY A 73 -3.96 12.39 2.72
CA GLY A 73 -3.84 13.69 3.41
C GLY A 73 -2.41 14.19 3.45
N LEU A 74 -1.44 13.32 3.71
CA LEU A 74 -0.01 13.68 3.68
C LEU A 74 0.43 14.14 2.28
N MET A 75 0.00 13.45 1.24
CA MET A 75 0.29 13.84 -0.15
C MET A 75 -0.32 15.20 -0.48
N ASP A 76 -1.59 15.40 -0.13
CA ASP A 76 -2.28 16.67 -0.36
C ASP A 76 -1.59 17.85 0.34
N GLN A 77 -1.20 17.66 1.60
CA GLN A 77 -0.49 18.69 2.37
C GLN A 77 0.85 19.04 1.76
N ALA A 78 1.51 18.08 1.14
CA ALA A 78 2.79 18.29 0.48
C ALA A 78 2.64 18.80 -0.96
N GLY A 79 1.41 18.97 -1.45
CA GLY A 79 1.16 19.42 -2.82
C GLY A 79 1.49 18.36 -3.87
N ILE A 80 1.48 17.08 -3.50
CA ILE A 80 1.83 15.97 -4.39
C ILE A 80 0.56 15.33 -4.92
N VAL A 81 0.48 15.23 -6.26
CA VAL A 81 -0.60 14.51 -6.93
C VAL A 81 -0.27 13.02 -6.91
N CYS A 82 -1.21 12.21 -6.43
CA CYS A 82 -1.06 10.76 -6.45
C CYS A 82 -2.35 10.09 -6.90
N GLN A 83 -2.22 8.89 -7.45
CA GLN A 83 -3.34 8.02 -7.72
C GLN A 83 -3.50 7.05 -6.54
N PHE A 84 -4.70 6.57 -6.31
CA PHE A 84 -4.93 5.56 -5.29
C PHE A 84 -5.80 4.43 -5.83
N HIS A 85 -5.58 3.24 -5.29
CA HIS A 85 -6.27 2.04 -5.72
C HIS A 85 -6.59 1.17 -4.51
N ILE A 86 -7.71 0.49 -4.59
CA ILE A 86 -8.16 -0.47 -3.59
C ILE A 86 -8.36 -1.79 -4.31
N THR A 87 -7.76 -2.84 -3.79
CA THR A 87 -7.93 -4.19 -4.33
C THR A 87 -8.18 -5.17 -3.19
N VAL A 88 -8.64 -6.36 -3.55
CA VAL A 88 -8.97 -7.42 -2.59
C VAL A 88 -8.16 -8.66 -2.93
N GLY A 89 -7.48 -9.22 -1.96
CA GLY A 89 -6.70 -10.43 -2.15
C GLY A 89 -5.62 -10.60 -1.11
N ASN A 90 -4.68 -11.48 -1.41
CA ASN A 90 -3.50 -11.68 -0.59
C ASN A 90 -2.55 -10.48 -0.76
N PRO A 91 -2.17 -9.77 0.31
CA PRO A 91 -1.42 -8.51 0.16
C PRO A 91 -0.14 -8.62 -0.65
N GLU A 92 0.74 -9.58 -0.35
CA GLU A 92 2.03 -9.67 -1.04
C GLU A 92 1.86 -10.00 -2.53
N GLU A 93 0.89 -10.85 -2.88
CA GLU A 93 0.61 -11.18 -4.27
C GLU A 93 0.04 -10.00 -5.03
N MET A 94 -0.91 -9.29 -4.42
CA MET A 94 -1.58 -8.16 -5.05
C MET A 94 -0.63 -6.98 -5.25
N ILE A 95 0.26 -6.73 -4.28
CA ILE A 95 1.26 -5.68 -4.40
C ILE A 95 2.17 -5.95 -5.60
N ILE A 96 2.71 -7.16 -5.70
CA ILE A 96 3.62 -7.54 -6.78
C ILE A 96 2.91 -7.51 -8.14
N ARG A 97 1.70 -8.04 -8.18
CA ARG A 97 0.87 -8.05 -9.39
C ARG A 97 0.60 -6.63 -9.89
N TYR A 98 0.13 -5.78 -9.00
CA TYR A 98 -0.20 -4.40 -9.32
C TYR A 98 1.02 -3.61 -9.77
N ALA A 99 2.16 -3.80 -9.10
CA ALA A 99 3.42 -3.16 -9.48
C ALA A 99 3.81 -3.51 -10.92
N LYS A 100 3.61 -4.77 -11.33
CA LYS A 100 3.86 -5.20 -12.71
C LYS A 100 2.87 -4.60 -13.70
N GLU A 101 1.59 -4.57 -13.33
CA GLU A 101 0.54 -4.03 -14.19
C GLU A 101 0.77 -2.56 -14.55
N ILE A 102 1.24 -1.76 -13.60
CA ILE A 102 1.49 -0.34 -13.85
C ILE A 102 2.90 -0.06 -14.38
N ASN A 103 3.72 -1.08 -14.57
CA ASN A 103 5.14 -0.93 -14.90
C ASN A 103 5.88 -0.05 -13.90
N CYS A 104 5.72 -0.38 -12.63
CA CYS A 104 6.31 0.33 -11.51
C CYS A 104 7.83 0.21 -11.53
N ASP A 105 8.53 1.30 -11.24
CA ASP A 105 9.99 1.31 -11.15
C ASP A 105 10.49 0.92 -9.77
N GLN A 106 9.73 1.23 -8.73
CA GLN A 106 10.10 0.91 -7.36
C GLN A 106 8.87 0.76 -6.48
N ILE A 107 8.91 -0.24 -5.60
CA ILE A 107 7.93 -0.41 -4.53
C ILE A 107 8.52 0.23 -3.27
N VAL A 108 7.76 1.08 -2.60
CA VAL A 108 8.17 1.75 -1.36
C VAL A 108 7.25 1.27 -0.25
N ILE A 109 7.81 0.66 0.77
CA ILE A 109 7.01 -0.01 1.81
C ILE A 109 7.60 0.23 3.19
N GLY A 110 6.73 0.34 4.20
CA GLY A 110 7.14 0.36 5.60
C GLY A 110 7.48 -1.05 6.10
N PRO A 111 8.22 -1.16 7.20
CA PRO A 111 8.70 -2.45 7.68
C PRO A 111 7.61 -3.33 8.29
N ARG A 112 6.51 -2.72 8.74
CA ARG A 112 5.41 -3.41 9.44
C ARG A 112 4.08 -2.78 9.05
N GLY A 113 2.99 -3.51 9.29
CA GLY A 113 1.63 -3.04 9.06
C GLY A 113 0.71 -3.41 10.21
N LEU A 114 -0.59 -3.48 9.92
CA LEU A 114 -1.62 -3.90 10.88
C LEU A 114 -1.40 -5.35 11.32
N GLY A 115 -1.64 -5.62 12.58
CA GLY A 115 -1.60 -6.97 13.13
C GLY A 115 -0.22 -7.54 13.37
N VAL A 116 0.82 -6.72 13.40
CA VAL A 116 2.20 -7.16 13.61
C VAL A 116 2.52 -7.24 15.08
N MET A 117 3.23 -8.30 15.48
CA MET A 117 3.74 -8.48 16.82
C MET A 117 4.84 -7.47 17.11
N LYS A 118 4.81 -6.90 18.33
CA LYS A 118 5.87 -6.01 18.81
C LYS A 118 7.22 -6.73 18.79
N GLY A 119 8.27 -6.03 18.36
CA GLY A 119 9.63 -6.54 18.35
C GLY A 119 10.08 -7.17 17.04
N LEU A 120 9.21 -7.36 16.07
CA LEU A 120 9.62 -7.81 14.74
C LEU A 120 10.22 -6.65 13.95
N LEU A 121 11.36 -6.92 13.32
CA LEU A 121 12.01 -5.94 12.44
C LEU A 121 11.25 -5.75 11.14
N LEU A 122 10.70 -6.83 10.59
CA LEU A 122 9.92 -6.83 9.36
C LEU A 122 8.62 -7.61 9.56
N GLY A 123 7.54 -7.05 9.04
CA GLY A 123 6.27 -7.74 8.96
C GLY A 123 6.27 -8.80 7.85
N SER A 124 5.27 -9.66 7.87
CA SER A 124 5.14 -10.75 6.90
C SER A 124 4.96 -10.25 5.47
N VAL A 125 4.19 -9.19 5.28
CA VAL A 125 3.95 -8.62 3.93
C VAL A 125 5.25 -8.02 3.39
N ALA A 126 5.93 -7.17 4.17
CA ALA A 126 7.20 -6.56 3.75
C ALA A 126 8.25 -7.63 3.43
N SER A 127 8.40 -8.64 4.28
CA SER A 127 9.35 -9.74 4.06
C SER A 127 9.07 -10.47 2.76
N LYS A 128 7.83 -10.83 2.49
CA LYS A 128 7.45 -11.56 1.28
C LYS A 128 7.56 -10.72 0.02
N VAL A 129 7.19 -9.46 0.09
CA VAL A 129 7.36 -8.53 -1.05
C VAL A 129 8.85 -8.42 -1.41
N MET A 130 9.71 -8.28 -0.41
CA MET A 130 11.15 -8.21 -0.64
C MET A 130 11.73 -9.50 -1.24
N GLN A 131 11.21 -10.66 -0.84
CA GLN A 131 11.65 -11.95 -1.38
C GLN A 131 11.16 -12.21 -2.80
N LEU A 132 9.92 -11.84 -3.10
CA LEU A 132 9.24 -12.24 -4.33
C LEU A 132 9.32 -11.19 -5.45
N SER A 133 9.57 -9.94 -5.10
CA SER A 133 9.57 -8.85 -6.09
C SER A 133 10.79 -8.93 -7.01
N THR A 134 10.55 -8.76 -8.31
CA THR A 134 11.59 -8.52 -9.31
C THR A 134 11.81 -7.02 -9.53
N ILE A 135 10.95 -6.19 -8.93
CA ILE A 135 11.05 -4.74 -8.96
C ILE A 135 11.79 -4.30 -7.69
N PRO A 136 12.69 -3.31 -7.76
CA PRO A 136 13.36 -2.79 -6.57
C PRO A 136 12.39 -2.39 -5.46
N VAL A 137 12.73 -2.72 -4.22
CA VAL A 137 11.92 -2.40 -3.05
C VAL A 137 12.72 -1.50 -2.13
N LEU A 138 12.16 -0.34 -1.83
CA LEU A 138 12.72 0.56 -0.83
C LEU A 138 11.94 0.36 0.48
N LEU A 139 12.66 -0.04 1.51
CA LEU A 139 12.10 -0.21 2.85
C LEU A 139 12.39 1.06 3.65
N ILE A 140 11.33 1.71 4.12
CA ILE A 140 11.46 2.92 4.94
C ILE A 140 11.05 2.59 6.37
N LYS A 141 12.01 2.68 7.26
CA LYS A 141 11.79 2.46 8.70
C LYS A 141 11.33 3.72 9.41
#